data_f7989b5ee7944c56eb1a59dc4977ff01
#
_entry.id   f7989b5ee7944c56eb1a59dc4977ff01
#
_cell.length_a   1.000
_cell.length_b   1.000
_cell.length_c   1.000
_cell.angle_alpha   90.00
_cell.angle_beta   90.00
_cell.angle_gamma   90.00
#
_symmetry.space_group_name_H-M   'P 1'
#
loop_
_entity.id
_entity.type
_entity.pdbx_description
1 polymer ?
#
loop_
_entity_poly.entity_id
_entity_poly.type
_entity_poly.pdbx_seq_one_letter_code
_entity_poly.pdbx_strand_id
1 'polypeptide(L)'
;MIATNPINMRKLHHILVVTCAILIGIPCTTIAQDTTFNQVVTVERDYQPEIEDATIIPIKPSILEVQVDPNPVIYSTYSTPLSIGINLHPLQAAKLRFTPPTPTTGRLNAAVGHHNTYLDFNYQLREINNLTANVYALHDAYWGSNTLAHTKLGGNGEYHIKKSKLYFGIEGGNAAYTMIEQKTLQALYHAQAYVGLCSQSQQLQYNIQTGYKAFFTPNLIEHQIRSHFDISWQEEQHQGGVKIYAQNNLYTSEYDLNAIHNIRIQPFYELELAKIKLHAGVNLDMNIGTEQMLSATQNISFAPSPNIQFEWYIIPDKLHLHTEIEGSIAAGTIDESMHFNRYFDIPTIAGRREAKTYIPVAANLGFVVRPLRTMLIDIYGGYSLYKNDYTMLADLNSNIIKYSYLLHDYQRGHIGAALHYHYRDIVNVKANGHYYFWKNLSENIPVYDRPNWDANLRVEVNIDQKWSIYSDNRLEGARLAYTTLQDEKLRTTIDLNIGAEYDINRWLNVYLQLGNYLHRKNPIYYGYDTQGCHFLAGMKYVF
;
A
#
# COMPACT_ATOMS: atom_id res chain seq x y z
N MET A 1 36.01 18.18 -22.45
CA MET A 1 35.16 19.38 -22.37
C MET A 1 33.74 18.93 -22.61
N ILE A 2 33.00 18.64 -21.56
CA ILE A 2 31.59 18.28 -21.62
C ILE A 2 30.84 19.58 -21.34
N ALA A 3 30.13 20.06 -22.35
CA ALA A 3 29.32 21.28 -22.23
C ALA A 3 28.12 20.95 -21.33
N THR A 4 28.13 21.42 -20.11
CA THR A 4 26.99 21.45 -19.22
C THR A 4 26.02 22.51 -19.72
N ASN A 5 24.92 22.09 -20.31
CA ASN A 5 23.82 23.00 -20.62
C ASN A 5 23.32 23.65 -19.31
N PRO A 6 23.33 24.97 -19.18
CA PRO A 6 22.82 25.65 -18.00
C PRO A 6 21.31 25.41 -17.94
N ILE A 7 20.87 24.70 -16.93
CA ILE A 7 19.45 24.55 -16.61
C ILE A 7 18.89 25.96 -16.44
N ASN A 8 17.90 26.28 -17.26
CA ASN A 8 17.30 27.61 -17.30
C ASN A 8 16.60 27.90 -15.96
N MET A 9 17.28 28.59 -15.06
CA MET A 9 16.84 28.93 -13.70
C MET A 9 15.42 29.52 -13.64
N ARG A 10 14.99 30.21 -14.71
CA ARG A 10 13.61 30.72 -14.81
C ARG A 10 12.56 29.62 -14.93
N LYS A 11 12.87 28.51 -15.63
CA LYS A 11 11.94 27.37 -15.73
C LYS A 11 11.85 26.61 -14.40
N LEU A 12 12.96 26.51 -13.68
CA LEU A 12 12.98 25.90 -12.34
C LEU A 12 12.17 26.73 -11.35
N HIS A 13 12.28 28.05 -11.43
CA HIS A 13 11.52 28.99 -10.59
C HIS A 13 9.99 28.89 -10.85
N HIS A 14 9.58 28.74 -12.11
CA HIS A 14 8.17 28.54 -12.43
C HIS A 14 7.62 27.19 -11.96
N ILE A 15 8.41 26.12 -12.07
CA ILE A 15 8.02 24.81 -11.55
C ILE A 15 7.91 24.86 -10.02
N LEU A 16 8.86 25.47 -9.34
CA LEU A 16 8.85 25.63 -7.89
C LEU A 16 7.64 26.45 -7.41
N VAL A 17 7.35 27.58 -8.07
CA VAL A 17 6.20 28.45 -7.75
C VAL A 17 4.87 27.72 -8.00
N VAL A 18 4.73 26.97 -9.09
CA VAL A 18 3.53 26.19 -9.38
C VAL A 18 3.37 25.06 -8.39
N THR A 19 4.45 24.36 -8.00
CA THR A 19 4.41 23.29 -7.02
C THR A 19 4.10 23.83 -5.63
N CYS A 20 4.68 24.97 -5.23
CA CYS A 20 4.34 25.65 -3.99
C CYS A 20 2.91 26.18 -4.00
N ALA A 21 2.41 26.69 -5.13
CA ALA A 21 1.01 27.11 -5.26
C ALA A 21 0.02 25.94 -5.15
N ILE A 22 0.36 24.77 -5.69
CA ILE A 22 -0.41 23.54 -5.52
C ILE A 22 -0.37 23.05 -4.06
N LEU A 23 0.77 23.16 -3.39
CA LEU A 23 0.92 22.75 -2.00
C LEU A 23 0.23 23.69 -1.00
N ILE A 24 0.12 24.98 -1.34
CA ILE A 24 -0.48 26.03 -0.49
C ILE A 24 -1.94 26.29 -0.86
N GLY A 25 -2.34 26.00 -2.12
CA GLY A 25 -3.64 26.33 -2.68
C GLY A 25 -4.80 25.43 -2.31
N ILE A 26 -4.60 24.41 -1.50
CA ILE A 26 -5.67 23.56 -0.98
C ILE A 26 -5.71 23.75 0.54
N PRO A 27 -6.35 24.66 1.13
CA PRO A 27 -7.77 24.80 1.36
C PRO A 27 -8.20 26.23 1.71
N CYS A 28 -8.69 26.95 0.77
CA CYS A 28 -9.65 27.98 1.10
C CYS A 28 -11.03 27.50 0.66
N THR A 29 -11.58 26.53 1.35
CA THR A 29 -13.03 26.35 1.34
C THR A 29 -13.61 27.48 2.17
N THR A 30 -13.89 28.57 1.51
CA THR A 30 -14.91 29.50 1.97
C THR A 30 -16.14 28.67 2.31
N ILE A 31 -16.57 28.77 3.55
CA ILE A 31 -17.91 28.36 3.97
C ILE A 31 -18.87 29.23 3.17
N ALA A 32 -19.37 28.69 2.06
CA ALA A 32 -20.47 29.29 1.34
C ALA A 32 -21.71 29.05 2.19
N GLN A 33 -22.22 30.13 2.78
CA GLN A 33 -23.56 30.14 3.34
C GLN A 33 -24.55 29.76 2.25
N ASP A 34 -25.38 28.77 2.54
CA ASP A 34 -26.58 28.45 1.77
C ASP A 34 -27.48 29.68 1.68
N THR A 35 -27.40 30.35 0.55
CA THR A 35 -28.48 31.19 0.07
C THR A 35 -28.95 30.59 -1.24
N THR A 36 -30.04 29.84 -1.15
CA THR A 36 -30.79 29.35 -2.28
C THR A 36 -31.33 30.53 -3.09
N PHE A 37 -30.64 30.87 -4.18
CA PHE A 37 -31.20 31.66 -5.26
C PHE A 37 -31.53 30.72 -6.42
N ASN A 38 -32.78 30.26 -6.44
CA ASN A 38 -33.36 29.63 -7.60
C ASN A 38 -33.74 30.73 -8.59
N GLN A 39 -32.87 31.05 -9.53
CA GLN A 39 -33.22 31.82 -10.72
C GLN A 39 -32.94 30.92 -11.93
N VAL A 40 -34.02 30.29 -12.42
CA VAL A 40 -34.03 29.59 -13.70
C VAL A 40 -34.06 30.63 -14.77
N VAL A 41 -32.95 30.92 -15.42
CA VAL A 41 -32.89 31.71 -16.64
C VAL A 41 -32.90 30.74 -17.81
N THR A 42 -34.06 30.56 -18.40
CA THR A 42 -34.20 29.88 -19.69
C THR A 42 -33.81 30.86 -20.78
N VAL A 43 -32.63 30.69 -21.37
CA VAL A 43 -32.23 31.43 -22.58
C VAL A 43 -32.58 30.54 -23.76
N GLU A 44 -33.75 30.75 -24.34
CA GLU A 44 -34.07 30.27 -25.68
C GLU A 44 -33.41 31.19 -26.70
N ARG A 45 -32.35 30.70 -27.32
CA ARG A 45 -31.80 31.30 -28.55
C ARG A 45 -32.24 30.44 -29.70
N ASP A 46 -33.16 30.98 -30.51
CA ASP A 46 -33.40 30.44 -31.84
C ASP A 46 -32.12 30.61 -32.67
N TYR A 47 -31.42 29.51 -32.84
CA TYR A 47 -30.30 29.43 -33.76
C TYR A 47 -30.84 29.10 -35.15
N GLN A 48 -30.95 30.10 -36.01
CA GLN A 48 -31.12 29.89 -37.45
C GLN A 48 -29.71 29.75 -38.05
N PRO A 49 -29.32 28.58 -38.57
CA PRO A 49 -28.09 28.47 -39.31
C PRO A 49 -28.27 29.07 -40.69
N GLU A 50 -27.73 30.26 -40.91
CA GLU A 50 -27.49 30.76 -42.29
C GLU A 50 -26.31 29.96 -42.85
N ILE A 51 -26.61 29.03 -43.77
CA ILE A 51 -25.62 28.38 -44.58
C ILE A 51 -25.33 29.33 -45.73
N GLU A 52 -24.24 30.08 -45.66
CA GLU A 52 -23.69 30.75 -46.83
C GLU A 52 -23.25 29.70 -47.85
N ASP A 53 -23.79 29.77 -49.06
CA ASP A 53 -23.37 28.92 -50.18
C ASP A 53 -21.89 29.11 -50.44
N ALA A 54 -21.11 28.08 -50.20
CA ALA A 54 -19.69 28.05 -50.52
C ALA A 54 -19.51 28.10 -52.03
N THR A 55 -19.11 29.26 -52.57
CA THR A 55 -18.69 29.41 -53.95
C THR A 55 -17.41 28.60 -54.18
N ILE A 56 -17.52 27.54 -54.94
CA ILE A 56 -16.37 26.76 -55.40
C ILE A 56 -15.57 27.64 -56.37
N ILE A 57 -14.39 28.07 -55.94
CA ILE A 57 -13.43 28.74 -56.80
C ILE A 57 -12.77 27.65 -57.68
N PRO A 58 -13.01 27.63 -58.98
CA PRO A 58 -12.40 26.64 -59.84
C PRO A 58 -10.93 27.03 -60.09
N ILE A 59 -10.03 26.52 -59.25
CA ILE A 59 -8.61 26.62 -59.51
C ILE A 59 -8.28 25.57 -60.58
N LYS A 60 -8.10 26.03 -61.82
CA LYS A 60 -7.47 25.20 -62.85
C LYS A 60 -6.00 25.03 -62.48
N PRO A 61 -5.52 23.82 -62.23
CA PRO A 61 -4.08 23.63 -62.03
C PRO A 61 -3.38 23.93 -63.39
N SER A 62 -2.52 24.94 -63.43
CA SER A 62 -1.60 25.12 -64.54
C SER A 62 -0.53 24.08 -64.41
N ILE A 63 -0.59 23.07 -65.24
CA ILE A 63 0.50 22.11 -65.41
C ILE A 63 1.58 22.86 -66.17
N LEU A 64 2.63 23.27 -65.47
CA LEU A 64 3.88 23.68 -66.12
C LEU A 64 4.46 22.44 -66.79
N GLU A 65 4.32 22.34 -68.10
CA GLU A 65 5.06 21.35 -68.89
C GLU A 65 6.56 21.66 -68.73
N VAL A 66 7.24 20.86 -67.90
CA VAL A 66 8.70 20.85 -67.84
C VAL A 66 9.18 20.21 -69.15
N GLN A 67 9.70 21.04 -70.08
CA GLN A 67 10.43 20.53 -71.22
C GLN A 67 11.65 19.78 -70.70
N VAL A 68 11.58 18.49 -70.70
CA VAL A 68 12.73 17.63 -70.40
C VAL A 68 13.57 17.60 -71.67
N ASP A 69 14.75 18.22 -71.60
CA ASP A 69 15.74 18.17 -72.66
C ASP A 69 16.20 16.72 -72.81
N PRO A 70 16.05 16.12 -74.02
CA PRO A 70 16.36 14.70 -74.21
C PRO A 70 17.84 14.40 -74.38
N ASN A 71 18.70 15.18 -73.78
CA ASN A 71 20.13 14.83 -73.75
C ASN A 71 20.34 13.59 -72.89
N PRO A 72 20.82 12.50 -73.47
CA PRO A 72 21.08 11.29 -72.68
C PRO A 72 22.17 11.60 -71.67
N VAL A 73 21.79 11.50 -70.37
CA VAL A 73 22.78 11.53 -69.31
C VAL A 73 23.66 10.30 -69.46
N ILE A 74 24.87 10.51 -69.99
CA ILE A 74 25.89 9.47 -70.08
C ILE A 74 26.37 9.22 -68.65
N TYR A 75 25.85 8.16 -68.02
CA TYR A 75 26.44 7.65 -66.81
C TYR A 75 27.82 7.11 -67.12
N SER A 76 28.85 7.81 -66.70
CA SER A 76 30.21 7.28 -66.77
C SER A 76 30.30 6.05 -65.89
N THR A 77 30.47 4.90 -66.52
CA THR A 77 30.76 3.65 -65.82
C THR A 77 32.20 3.65 -65.32
N TYR A 78 32.53 4.59 -64.45
CA TYR A 78 33.75 4.47 -63.66
C TYR A 78 33.42 3.63 -62.44
N SER A 79 33.47 2.33 -62.56
CA SER A 79 33.60 1.42 -61.43
C SER A 79 35.05 1.45 -60.95
N THR A 80 35.47 2.52 -60.32
CA THR A 80 36.60 2.42 -59.41
C THR A 80 36.04 1.69 -58.17
N PRO A 81 36.54 0.49 -57.86
CA PRO A 81 36.26 -0.09 -56.58
C PRO A 81 36.88 0.83 -55.54
N LEU A 82 36.09 1.74 -54.95
CA LEU A 82 36.46 2.40 -53.72
C LEU A 82 36.52 1.28 -52.69
N SER A 83 37.68 0.69 -52.49
CA SER A 83 37.98 -0.05 -51.28
C SER A 83 38.13 0.94 -50.17
N ILE A 84 37.02 1.52 -49.73
CA ILE A 84 36.98 2.16 -48.44
C ILE A 84 37.14 1.01 -47.46
N GLY A 85 38.37 0.81 -47.00
CA GLY A 85 38.62 0.01 -45.82
C GLY A 85 37.97 0.69 -44.64
N ILE A 86 36.63 0.60 -44.57
CA ILE A 86 35.92 0.95 -43.34
C ILE A 86 36.32 -0.15 -42.36
N ASN A 87 37.37 0.14 -41.63
CA ASN A 87 37.74 -0.62 -40.44
C ASN A 87 36.64 -0.31 -39.42
N LEU A 88 35.49 -0.97 -39.58
CA LEU A 88 34.48 -1.03 -38.57
C LEU A 88 35.12 -1.79 -37.42
N HIS A 89 35.89 -1.09 -36.58
CA HIS A 89 36.07 -1.59 -35.24
C HIS A 89 34.68 -1.69 -34.68
N PRO A 90 34.17 -2.92 -34.39
CA PRO A 90 32.90 -3.03 -33.67
C PRO A 90 33.05 -2.13 -32.46
N LEU A 91 32.17 -1.15 -32.32
CA LEU A 91 32.06 -0.34 -31.11
C LEU A 91 31.99 -1.39 -30.00
N GLN A 92 33.12 -1.65 -29.35
CA GLN A 92 33.11 -2.44 -28.14
C GLN A 92 32.18 -1.66 -27.25
N ALA A 93 31.02 -2.27 -26.95
CA ALA A 93 30.09 -1.75 -25.96
C ALA A 93 30.96 -1.30 -24.80
N ALA A 94 30.96 0.01 -24.51
CA ALA A 94 31.72 0.54 -23.42
C ALA A 94 31.43 -0.43 -22.27
N LYS A 95 32.47 -1.07 -21.74
CA LYS A 95 32.33 -1.91 -20.56
C LYS A 95 31.85 -0.95 -19.50
N LEU A 96 30.54 -0.82 -19.37
CA LEU A 96 29.92 -0.19 -18.22
C LEU A 96 30.49 -0.98 -17.04
N ARG A 97 31.54 -0.44 -16.44
CA ARG A 97 31.96 -0.91 -15.12
C ARG A 97 30.82 -0.48 -14.22
N PHE A 98 29.84 -1.35 -14.09
CA PHE A 98 28.98 -1.36 -12.93
C PHE A 98 29.94 -1.62 -11.77
N THR A 99 30.40 -0.56 -11.15
CA THR A 99 30.87 -0.66 -9.77
C THR A 99 29.58 -0.88 -9.01
N PRO A 100 29.30 -2.12 -8.53
CA PRO A 100 28.15 -2.32 -7.69
C PRO A 100 28.28 -1.29 -6.57
N PRO A 101 27.20 -0.59 -6.18
CA PRO A 101 27.26 0.27 -5.01
C PRO A 101 27.88 -0.56 -3.90
N THR A 102 28.88 -0.02 -3.23
CA THR A 102 29.52 -0.72 -2.09
C THR A 102 28.41 -1.19 -1.20
N PRO A 103 28.28 -2.51 -0.94
CA PRO A 103 27.17 -3.02 -0.16
C PRO A 103 27.21 -2.31 1.19
N THR A 104 26.17 -1.56 1.48
CA THR A 104 26.02 -0.88 2.76
C THR A 104 25.78 -1.95 3.81
N THR A 105 26.62 -2.00 4.81
CA THR A 105 26.54 -2.99 5.89
C THR A 105 25.51 -2.62 6.93
N GLY A 106 25.12 -1.34 6.99
CA GLY A 106 24.14 -0.92 7.98
C GLY A 106 23.45 0.39 7.64
N ARG A 107 22.33 0.60 8.32
CA ARG A 107 21.52 1.81 8.25
C ARG A 107 21.07 2.18 9.66
N LEU A 108 21.24 3.43 9.99
CA LEU A 108 20.70 4.05 11.19
C LEU A 108 19.86 5.25 10.77
N ASN A 109 18.61 5.29 11.15
CA ASN A 109 17.74 6.45 11.05
C ASN A 109 17.27 6.83 12.47
N ALA A 110 17.69 7.98 12.94
CA ALA A 110 17.36 8.46 14.28
C ALA A 110 16.79 9.86 14.20
N ALA A 111 15.71 10.10 14.93
CA ALA A 111 15.06 11.39 14.98
C ALA A 111 14.45 11.68 16.34
N VAL A 112 14.37 12.97 16.65
CA VAL A 112 13.71 13.50 17.84
C VAL A 112 12.87 14.70 17.47
N GLY A 113 11.73 14.83 18.11
CA GLY A 113 10.79 15.91 17.87
C GLY A 113 10.17 16.43 19.16
N HIS A 114 9.18 17.32 19.02
CA HIS A 114 8.53 17.95 20.17
C HIS A 114 7.83 16.93 21.08
N HIS A 115 7.24 15.88 20.52
CA HIS A 115 6.58 14.80 21.26
C HIS A 115 6.87 13.42 20.70
N ASN A 116 7.89 13.30 19.86
CA ASN A 116 8.17 12.07 19.12
C ASN A 116 9.63 11.70 19.24
N THR A 117 9.90 10.40 19.25
CA THR A 117 11.21 9.83 18.95
C THR A 117 11.06 8.72 17.93
N TYR A 118 12.06 8.61 17.10
CA TYR A 118 12.14 7.57 16.11
C TYR A 118 13.56 7.01 16.03
N LEU A 119 13.68 5.70 15.97
CA LEU A 119 14.93 4.98 15.73
C LEU A 119 14.64 3.79 14.83
N ASP A 120 15.31 3.69 13.70
CA ASP A 120 15.34 2.51 12.82
C ASP A 120 16.80 2.16 12.58
N PHE A 121 17.23 1.06 13.16
CA PHE A 121 18.56 0.51 13.02
C PHE A 121 18.47 -0.83 12.31
N ASN A 122 19.33 -1.03 11.32
CA ASN A 122 19.48 -2.27 10.62
C ASN A 122 20.96 -2.49 10.31
N TYR A 123 21.47 -3.65 10.65
CA TYR A 123 22.86 -4.02 10.41
C TYR A 123 22.96 -5.43 9.85
N GLN A 124 23.52 -5.53 8.66
CA GLN A 124 23.81 -6.80 8.02
C GLN A 124 25.21 -7.27 8.43
N LEU A 125 25.28 -8.40 9.10
CA LEU A 125 26.53 -9.05 9.43
C LEU A 125 27.20 -9.53 8.13
N ARG A 126 28.52 -9.40 8.10
CA ARG A 126 29.30 -9.85 6.94
C ARG A 126 29.07 -11.35 6.72
N GLU A 127 28.89 -11.73 5.46
CA GLU A 127 28.72 -13.14 5.10
C GLU A 127 29.89 -13.99 5.58
N ILE A 128 29.57 -15.06 6.30
CA ILE A 128 30.54 -16.03 6.81
C ILE A 128 30.07 -17.44 6.42
N ASN A 129 30.82 -18.13 5.59
CA ASN A 129 30.55 -19.53 5.21
C ASN A 129 29.09 -19.77 4.75
N ASN A 130 28.61 -18.98 3.80
CA ASN A 130 27.23 -19.03 3.27
C ASN A 130 26.13 -18.63 4.28
N LEU A 131 26.49 -18.07 5.43
CA LEU A 131 25.56 -17.50 6.39
C LEU A 131 25.54 -15.99 6.24
N THR A 132 24.37 -15.45 5.95
CA THR A 132 24.07 -14.03 6.07
C THR A 132 23.16 -13.83 7.26
N ALA A 133 23.40 -12.80 8.06
CA ALA A 133 22.55 -12.49 9.19
C ALA A 133 22.34 -10.97 9.28
N ASN A 134 21.21 -10.59 9.82
CA ASN A 134 20.82 -9.22 9.99
C ASN A 134 20.25 -9.01 11.39
N VAL A 135 20.60 -7.89 12.02
CA VAL A 135 20.02 -7.46 13.28
C VAL A 135 19.37 -6.11 13.09
N TYR A 136 18.24 -5.91 13.72
CA TYR A 136 17.48 -4.69 13.59
C TYR A 136 16.82 -4.27 14.90
N ALA A 137 16.61 -2.96 15.04
CA ALA A 137 15.85 -2.37 16.11
C ALA A 137 14.98 -1.26 15.55
N LEU A 138 13.74 -1.21 15.97
CA LEU A 138 12.81 -0.13 15.65
C LEU A 138 12.24 0.41 16.96
N HIS A 139 12.23 1.72 17.09
CA HIS A 139 11.53 2.42 18.14
C HIS A 139 10.80 3.60 17.52
N ASP A 140 9.49 3.65 17.71
CA ASP A 140 8.63 4.77 17.32
C ASP A 140 7.77 5.12 18.52
N ALA A 141 7.96 6.31 19.05
CA ALA A 141 7.24 6.73 20.24
C ALA A 141 6.71 8.14 20.08
N TYR A 142 5.51 8.28 20.58
CA TYR A 142 4.82 9.53 20.74
C TYR A 142 4.37 9.70 22.20
N TRP A 143 4.71 10.82 22.82
CA TRP A 143 4.28 11.18 24.15
C TRP A 143 3.59 12.55 24.15
N GLY A 144 2.35 12.54 24.49
CA GLY A 144 1.51 13.73 24.60
C GLY A 144 0.35 13.45 25.54
N SER A 145 -0.82 13.97 25.23
CA SER A 145 -2.04 13.60 25.96
C SER A 145 -2.33 12.09 25.86
N ASN A 146 -1.93 11.45 24.77
CA ASN A 146 -2.06 10.03 24.50
C ASN A 146 -0.68 9.47 24.16
N THR A 147 0.01 8.86 25.10
CA THR A 147 1.28 8.20 24.83
C THR A 147 1.07 6.96 23.98
N LEU A 148 1.90 6.81 22.97
CA LEU A 148 1.99 5.62 22.14
C LEU A 148 3.47 5.35 21.88
N ALA A 149 3.95 4.18 22.23
CA ALA A 149 5.29 3.75 21.91
C ALA A 149 5.27 2.33 21.35
N HIS A 150 6.00 2.11 20.30
CA HIS A 150 6.20 0.80 19.71
C HIS A 150 7.71 0.54 19.60
N THR A 151 8.16 -0.52 20.22
CA THR A 151 9.58 -0.91 20.18
C THR A 151 9.67 -2.38 19.77
N LYS A 152 10.56 -2.67 18.85
CA LYS A 152 10.88 -4.05 18.48
C LYS A 152 12.37 -4.19 18.23
N LEU A 153 12.87 -5.36 18.59
CA LEU A 153 14.25 -5.77 18.39
C LEU A 153 14.25 -7.19 17.83
N GLY A 154 15.06 -7.43 16.83
CA GLY A 154 15.11 -8.76 16.23
C GLY A 154 16.37 -9.00 15.45
N GLY A 155 16.45 -10.23 14.97
CA GLY A 155 17.48 -10.67 14.04
C GLY A 155 16.95 -11.79 13.18
N ASN A 156 17.46 -11.85 11.97
CA ASN A 156 17.18 -12.94 11.05
C ASN A 156 18.46 -13.37 10.34
N GLY A 157 18.44 -14.57 9.81
CA GLY A 157 19.58 -15.10 9.08
C GLY A 157 19.15 -16.09 8.01
N GLU A 158 20.03 -16.27 7.04
CA GLU A 158 19.86 -17.19 5.94
C GLU A 158 21.16 -18.00 5.77
N TYR A 159 21.01 -19.30 5.63
CA TYR A 159 22.11 -20.21 5.38
C TYR A 159 21.90 -20.95 4.06
N HIS A 160 22.80 -20.76 3.12
CA HIS A 160 22.70 -21.35 1.78
C HIS A 160 23.24 -22.78 1.77
N ILE A 161 22.38 -23.74 1.39
CA ILE A 161 22.68 -25.18 1.32
C ILE A 161 22.47 -25.65 -0.12
N LYS A 162 23.51 -25.65 -0.95
CA LYS A 162 23.43 -26.06 -2.36
C LYS A 162 22.25 -25.38 -3.12
N LYS A 163 21.16 -26.12 -3.36
CA LYS A 163 19.96 -25.65 -4.05
C LYS A 163 18.83 -25.26 -3.10
N SER A 164 19.11 -25.09 -1.83
CA SER A 164 18.13 -24.74 -0.81
C SER A 164 18.68 -23.64 0.08
N LYS A 165 17.78 -22.95 0.76
CA LYS A 165 18.10 -21.91 1.72
C LYS A 165 17.34 -22.16 3.00
N LEU A 166 18.07 -22.33 4.10
CA LEU A 166 17.52 -22.31 5.45
C LEU A 166 17.45 -20.85 5.90
N TYR A 167 16.31 -20.42 6.40
CA TYR A 167 16.16 -19.10 6.97
C TYR A 167 15.52 -19.19 8.36
N PHE A 168 15.87 -18.25 9.22
CA PHE A 168 15.40 -18.22 10.61
C PHE A 168 15.38 -16.80 11.14
N GLY A 169 14.60 -16.57 12.18
CA GLY A 169 14.55 -15.27 12.83
C GLY A 169 13.95 -15.34 14.21
N ILE A 170 14.28 -14.30 14.97
CA ILE A 170 13.75 -14.04 16.31
C ILE A 170 13.43 -12.55 16.42
N GLU A 171 12.31 -12.22 17.00
CA GLU A 171 11.90 -10.83 17.26
C GLU A 171 11.17 -10.78 18.59
N GLY A 172 11.40 -9.72 19.34
CA GLY A 172 10.60 -9.36 20.50
C GLY A 172 10.30 -7.88 20.52
N GLY A 173 9.20 -7.51 21.13
CA GLY A 173 8.82 -6.12 21.16
C GLY A 173 7.68 -5.82 22.12
N ASN A 174 7.38 -4.54 22.22
CA ASN A 174 6.26 -4.06 23.00
C ASN A 174 5.54 -2.91 22.31
N ALA A 175 4.25 -2.75 22.61
CA ALA A 175 3.45 -1.58 22.31
C ALA A 175 2.92 -1.02 23.61
N ALA A 176 3.37 0.17 23.99
CA ALA A 176 2.89 0.87 25.17
C ALA A 176 1.92 1.98 24.76
N TYR A 177 0.83 2.14 25.49
CA TYR A 177 -0.19 3.13 25.21
C TYR A 177 -0.87 3.61 26.49
N THR A 178 -1.40 4.84 26.48
CA THR A 178 -2.10 5.41 27.61
C THR A 178 -3.61 5.33 27.40
N MET A 179 -4.31 4.79 28.40
CA MET A 179 -5.77 4.92 28.49
C MET A 179 -6.12 6.34 28.87
N ILE A 180 -6.92 7.04 28.07
CA ILE A 180 -7.09 8.50 28.14
C ILE A 180 -7.58 8.97 29.50
N GLU A 181 -8.58 8.33 30.07
CA GLU A 181 -9.20 8.83 31.30
C GLU A 181 -8.43 8.49 32.56
N GLN A 182 -7.81 7.33 32.63
CA GLN A 182 -7.01 6.90 33.78
C GLN A 182 -5.59 7.41 33.75
N LYS A 183 -5.09 7.88 32.60
CA LYS A 183 -3.68 8.20 32.36
C LYS A 183 -2.72 7.07 32.77
N THR A 184 -3.23 5.84 32.81
CA THR A 184 -2.41 4.65 33.10
C THR A 184 -1.75 4.15 31.83
N LEU A 185 -0.45 3.88 31.91
CA LEU A 185 0.30 3.29 30.83
C LEU A 185 0.03 1.78 30.82
N GLN A 186 -0.45 1.28 29.70
CA GLN A 186 -0.61 -0.14 29.41
C GLN A 186 0.48 -0.58 28.43
N ALA A 187 0.90 -1.83 28.52
CA ALA A 187 1.87 -2.38 27.60
C ALA A 187 1.45 -3.79 27.14
N LEU A 188 1.55 -4.00 25.85
CA LEU A 188 1.40 -5.30 25.20
C LEU A 188 2.78 -5.75 24.77
N TYR A 189 3.11 -7.00 24.98
CA TYR A 189 4.41 -7.55 24.58
C TYR A 189 4.22 -8.68 23.58
N HIS A 190 5.20 -8.87 22.72
CA HIS A 190 5.26 -10.04 21.86
C HIS A 190 6.68 -10.58 21.77
N ALA A 191 6.78 -11.87 21.55
CA ALA A 191 8.01 -12.55 21.19
C ALA A 191 7.70 -13.58 20.11
N GLN A 192 8.53 -13.65 19.08
CA GLN A 192 8.37 -14.62 18.00
C GLN A 192 9.70 -15.19 17.54
N ALA A 193 9.65 -16.43 17.09
CA ALA A 193 10.77 -17.10 16.44
C ALA A 193 10.23 -17.95 15.29
N TYR A 194 11.00 -18.08 14.22
CA TYR A 194 10.65 -18.92 13.09
C TYR A 194 11.88 -19.56 12.47
N VAL A 195 11.63 -20.66 11.80
CA VAL A 195 12.61 -21.35 10.95
C VAL A 195 11.91 -21.83 9.68
N GLY A 196 12.59 -21.75 8.56
CA GLY A 196 12.05 -22.21 7.29
C GLY A 196 13.14 -22.69 6.33
N LEU A 197 12.71 -23.48 5.35
CA LEU A 197 13.53 -24.02 4.28
C LEU A 197 12.85 -23.76 2.95
N CYS A 198 13.54 -23.13 2.00
CA CYS A 198 13.02 -22.92 0.66
C CYS A 198 13.97 -23.44 -0.42
N SER A 199 13.39 -23.82 -1.55
CA SER A 199 14.11 -24.25 -2.74
C SER A 199 14.65 -23.05 -3.52
N GLN A 200 15.82 -23.25 -4.12
CA GLN A 200 16.39 -22.36 -5.15
C GLN A 200 16.32 -22.98 -6.55
N SER A 201 15.56 -24.06 -6.71
CA SER A 201 15.33 -24.70 -8.00
C SER A 201 14.27 -23.95 -8.80
N GLN A 202 14.44 -23.84 -10.11
CA GLN A 202 13.44 -23.23 -10.99
C GLN A 202 12.24 -24.13 -11.27
N GLN A 203 12.42 -25.43 -11.31
CA GLN A 203 11.36 -26.39 -11.63
C GLN A 203 10.53 -26.78 -10.41
N LEU A 204 11.17 -27.28 -9.36
CA LEU A 204 10.51 -27.64 -8.11
C LEU A 204 10.76 -26.56 -7.09
N GLN A 205 9.74 -25.81 -6.79
CA GLN A 205 9.78 -24.77 -5.76
C GLN A 205 9.06 -25.27 -4.52
N TYR A 206 9.68 -25.09 -3.39
CA TYR A 206 9.04 -25.33 -2.09
C TYR A 206 9.46 -24.28 -1.09
N ASN A 207 8.57 -23.98 -0.16
CA ASN A 207 8.81 -23.13 0.99
C ASN A 207 8.08 -23.72 2.19
N ILE A 208 8.84 -24.15 3.18
CA ILE A 208 8.34 -24.74 4.41
C ILE A 208 8.81 -23.87 5.56
N GLN A 209 7.89 -23.34 6.32
CA GLN A 209 8.19 -22.51 7.48
C GLN A 209 7.33 -22.92 8.67
N THR A 210 7.92 -22.89 9.84
CA THR A 210 7.17 -22.93 11.09
C THR A 210 7.68 -21.85 12.03
N GLY A 211 6.77 -21.27 12.79
CA GLY A 211 7.08 -20.21 13.73
C GLY A 211 6.19 -20.28 14.95
N TYR A 212 6.70 -19.76 16.02
CA TYR A 212 6.01 -19.57 17.28
C TYR A 212 5.97 -18.09 17.62
N LYS A 213 4.80 -17.57 18.00
CA LYS A 213 4.62 -16.22 18.52
C LYS A 213 3.87 -16.31 19.84
N ALA A 214 4.40 -15.65 20.87
CA ALA A 214 3.70 -15.39 22.12
C ALA A 214 3.29 -13.91 22.16
N PHE A 215 2.04 -13.64 22.48
CA PHE A 215 1.49 -12.30 22.68
C PHE A 215 0.99 -12.19 24.11
N PHE A 216 1.48 -11.18 24.82
CA PHE A 216 1.28 -11.04 26.26
C PHE A 216 0.45 -9.78 26.54
N THR A 217 -0.60 -9.95 27.31
CA THR A 217 -1.38 -8.90 27.95
C THR A 217 -1.35 -9.12 29.46
N PRO A 218 -1.84 -8.19 30.31
CA PRO A 218 -1.79 -8.37 31.77
C PRO A 218 -2.37 -9.69 32.27
N ASN A 219 -3.45 -10.18 31.68
CA ASN A 219 -4.20 -11.35 32.20
C ASN A 219 -4.33 -12.49 31.16
N LEU A 220 -3.59 -12.39 30.05
CA LEU A 220 -3.71 -13.38 29.01
C LEU A 220 -2.43 -13.48 28.20
N ILE A 221 -2.04 -14.71 27.89
CA ILE A 221 -0.99 -15.02 26.92
C ILE A 221 -1.61 -15.82 25.78
N GLU A 222 -1.48 -15.31 24.57
CA GLU A 222 -1.84 -16.03 23.35
C GLU A 222 -0.58 -16.65 22.73
N HIS A 223 -0.59 -17.97 22.58
CA HIS A 223 0.45 -18.75 21.96
C HIS A 223 0.01 -19.13 20.54
N GLN A 224 0.70 -18.64 19.53
CA GLN A 224 0.41 -18.91 18.14
C GLN A 224 1.52 -19.79 17.53
N ILE A 225 1.15 -20.95 17.01
CA ILE A 225 2.03 -21.78 16.19
C ILE A 225 1.55 -21.64 14.75
N ARG A 226 2.38 -21.05 13.90
CA ARG A 226 2.09 -20.80 12.49
C ARG A 226 2.99 -21.66 11.62
N SER A 227 2.39 -22.45 10.75
CA SER A 227 3.12 -23.28 9.79
C SER A 227 2.64 -22.97 8.38
N HIS A 228 3.58 -22.89 7.48
CA HIS A 228 3.34 -22.60 6.08
C HIS A 228 4.10 -23.62 5.24
N PHE A 229 3.43 -24.22 4.30
CA PHE A 229 3.98 -25.21 3.40
C PHE A 229 3.50 -24.92 1.98
N ASP A 230 4.42 -24.55 1.11
CA ASP A 230 4.19 -24.35 -0.31
C ASP A 230 4.98 -25.36 -1.10
N ILE A 231 4.35 -25.95 -2.08
CA ILE A 231 5.02 -26.76 -3.08
C ILE A 231 4.41 -26.47 -4.45
N SER A 232 5.26 -26.22 -5.43
CA SER A 232 4.82 -26.01 -6.81
C SER A 232 5.83 -26.57 -7.81
N TRP A 233 5.31 -26.94 -8.94
CA TRP A 233 6.07 -27.37 -10.09
C TRP A 233 5.87 -26.37 -11.22
N GLN A 234 6.98 -25.86 -11.77
CA GLN A 234 6.99 -24.92 -12.88
C GLN A 234 7.60 -25.58 -14.11
N GLU A 235 6.88 -25.50 -15.22
CA GLU A 235 7.33 -25.99 -16.52
C GLU A 235 6.94 -24.98 -17.59
N GLU A 236 7.96 -24.35 -18.20
CA GLU A 236 7.78 -23.28 -19.19
C GLU A 236 6.82 -22.15 -18.72
N GLN A 237 5.62 -22.15 -19.26
CA GLN A 237 4.59 -21.13 -19.02
C GLN A 237 3.56 -21.57 -17.96
N HIS A 238 3.71 -22.76 -17.43
CA HIS A 238 2.76 -23.39 -16.52
C HIS A 238 3.36 -23.58 -15.13
N GLN A 239 2.61 -23.25 -14.11
CA GLN A 239 2.95 -23.59 -12.73
C GLN A 239 1.71 -24.15 -12.04
N GLY A 240 1.88 -25.25 -11.34
CA GLY A 240 0.82 -25.83 -10.52
C GLY A 240 1.33 -26.18 -9.14
N GLY A 241 0.49 -26.04 -8.12
CA GLY A 241 0.95 -26.31 -6.78
C GLY A 241 -0.15 -26.27 -5.73
N VAL A 242 0.28 -26.43 -4.48
CA VAL A 242 -0.56 -26.37 -3.29
C VAL A 242 0.15 -25.55 -2.22
N LYS A 243 -0.57 -24.62 -1.60
CA LYS A 243 -0.14 -23.91 -0.40
C LYS A 243 -0.99 -24.35 0.78
N ILE A 244 -0.36 -24.59 1.91
CA ILE A 244 -1.03 -25.00 3.14
C ILE A 244 -0.59 -24.04 4.25
N TYR A 245 -1.55 -23.43 4.92
CA TYR A 245 -1.34 -22.58 6.07
C TYR A 245 -2.04 -23.21 7.26
N ALA A 246 -1.33 -23.38 8.36
CA ALA A 246 -1.92 -23.84 9.61
C ALA A 246 -1.56 -22.88 10.73
N GLN A 247 -2.55 -22.43 11.48
CA GLN A 247 -2.37 -21.57 12.64
C GLN A 247 -3.12 -22.16 13.82
N ASN A 248 -2.37 -22.43 14.89
CA ASN A 248 -2.90 -22.95 16.14
C ASN A 248 -2.74 -21.86 17.20
N ASN A 249 -3.85 -21.43 17.79
CA ASN A 249 -3.90 -20.45 18.85
C ASN A 249 -4.27 -21.15 20.16
N LEU A 250 -3.36 -21.11 21.12
CA LEU A 250 -3.53 -21.65 22.46
C LEU A 250 -3.48 -20.49 23.45
N TYR A 251 -4.16 -20.62 24.56
CA TYR A 251 -4.28 -19.51 25.51
C TYR A 251 -3.91 -19.96 26.91
N THR A 252 -3.16 -19.10 27.60
CA THR A 252 -2.96 -19.16 29.05
C THR A 252 -3.60 -17.92 29.64
N SER A 253 -4.69 -18.06 30.35
CA SER A 253 -5.44 -16.91 30.85
C SER A 253 -6.29 -17.28 32.07
N GLU A 254 -6.77 -16.26 32.78
CA GLU A 254 -7.81 -16.39 33.82
C GLU A 254 -9.21 -16.64 33.20
N TYR A 255 -9.32 -16.48 31.88
CA TYR A 255 -10.55 -16.71 31.13
C TYR A 255 -10.55 -18.15 30.58
N ASP A 256 -11.70 -18.80 30.61
CA ASP A 256 -11.87 -20.13 29.99
C ASP A 256 -11.92 -19.99 28.46
N LEU A 257 -10.78 -20.17 27.83
CA LEU A 257 -10.59 -19.95 26.40
C LEU A 257 -10.19 -21.24 25.70
N ASN A 258 -11.01 -21.67 24.75
CA ASN A 258 -10.72 -22.83 23.91
C ASN A 258 -9.60 -22.55 22.90
N ALA A 259 -8.83 -23.57 22.58
CA ALA A 259 -7.86 -23.51 21.49
C ALA A 259 -8.57 -23.37 20.14
N ILE A 260 -7.99 -22.57 19.23
CA ILE A 260 -8.52 -22.36 17.89
C ILE A 260 -7.48 -22.83 16.87
N HIS A 261 -7.92 -23.66 15.94
CA HIS A 261 -7.09 -24.19 14.87
C HIS A 261 -7.64 -23.74 13.52
N ASN A 262 -6.81 -23.06 12.74
CA ASN A 262 -7.15 -22.60 11.39
C ASN A 262 -6.27 -23.34 10.41
N ILE A 263 -6.84 -23.94 9.39
CA ILE A 263 -6.13 -24.60 8.32
C ILE A 263 -6.69 -24.09 7.00
N ARG A 264 -5.82 -23.59 6.14
CA ARG A 264 -6.15 -23.24 4.76
C ARG A 264 -5.36 -24.13 3.81
N ILE A 265 -6.05 -24.74 2.87
CA ILE A 265 -5.45 -25.48 1.77
C ILE A 265 -5.81 -24.74 0.48
N GLN A 266 -4.80 -24.42 -0.31
CA GLN A 266 -4.95 -23.59 -1.51
C GLN A 266 -4.27 -24.29 -2.69
N PRO A 267 -4.96 -25.19 -3.40
CA PRO A 267 -4.50 -25.65 -4.69
C PRO A 267 -4.61 -24.52 -5.71
N PHE A 268 -3.62 -24.41 -6.58
CA PHE A 268 -3.57 -23.37 -7.60
C PHE A 268 -2.91 -23.83 -8.88
N TYR A 269 -3.22 -23.12 -9.95
CA TYR A 269 -2.61 -23.25 -11.26
C TYR A 269 -2.36 -21.86 -11.82
N GLU A 270 -1.17 -21.66 -12.40
CA GLU A 270 -0.77 -20.41 -13.04
C GLU A 270 -0.40 -20.66 -14.49
N LEU A 271 -0.79 -19.73 -15.34
CA LEU A 271 -0.47 -19.70 -16.76
C LEU A 271 0.08 -18.33 -17.13
N GLU A 272 1.32 -18.29 -17.61
CA GLU A 272 1.96 -17.04 -18.04
C GLU A 272 2.24 -17.10 -19.55
N LEU A 273 1.42 -16.39 -20.33
CA LEU A 273 1.60 -16.17 -21.77
C LEU A 273 2.12 -14.75 -22.00
N ALA A 274 2.59 -14.48 -23.23
CA ALA A 274 3.13 -13.16 -23.57
C ALA A 274 2.17 -11.97 -23.28
N LYS A 275 0.87 -12.21 -23.32
CA LYS A 275 -0.15 -11.16 -23.12
C LYS A 275 -1.14 -11.47 -22.01
N ILE A 276 -1.08 -12.62 -21.41
CA ILE A 276 -2.07 -13.07 -20.42
C ILE A 276 -1.34 -13.73 -19.28
N LYS A 277 -1.69 -13.33 -18.05
CA LYS A 277 -1.33 -14.04 -16.82
C LYS A 277 -2.62 -14.45 -16.13
N LEU A 278 -2.70 -15.72 -15.80
CA LEU A 278 -3.84 -16.30 -15.10
C LEU A 278 -3.32 -17.05 -13.89
N HIS A 279 -3.83 -16.73 -12.72
CA HIS A 279 -3.77 -17.56 -11.52
C HIS A 279 -5.18 -18.05 -11.22
N ALA A 280 -5.36 -19.33 -11.09
CA ALA A 280 -6.64 -19.94 -10.75
C ALA A 280 -6.44 -20.89 -9.57
N GLY A 281 -7.07 -20.59 -8.46
CA GLY A 281 -7.01 -21.36 -7.23
C GLY A 281 -8.31 -21.33 -6.45
N VAL A 282 -8.35 -22.12 -5.41
CA VAL A 282 -9.46 -22.17 -4.44
C VAL A 282 -8.87 -22.17 -3.03
N ASN A 283 -9.41 -21.34 -2.16
CA ASN A 283 -9.10 -21.37 -0.74
C ASN A 283 -10.10 -22.29 -0.04
N LEU A 284 -9.59 -23.32 0.62
CA LEU A 284 -10.36 -24.24 1.45
C LEU A 284 -9.99 -23.96 2.91
N ASP A 285 -10.78 -23.10 3.56
CA ASP A 285 -10.57 -22.72 4.95
C ASP A 285 -11.33 -23.64 5.89
N MET A 286 -10.65 -24.17 6.89
CA MET A 286 -11.21 -24.99 7.97
C MET A 286 -10.89 -24.36 9.31
N ASN A 287 -11.89 -24.21 10.15
CA ASN A 287 -11.78 -23.72 11.51
C ASN A 287 -12.28 -24.75 12.51
N ILE A 288 -11.44 -25.12 13.44
CA ILE A 288 -11.72 -26.11 14.49
C ILE A 288 -11.57 -25.42 15.85
N GLY A 289 -12.42 -25.79 16.81
CA GLY A 289 -12.41 -25.23 18.17
C GLY A 289 -13.28 -23.98 18.34
N THR A 290 -14.09 -23.64 17.33
CA THR A 290 -15.08 -22.55 17.45
C THR A 290 -16.38 -23.09 17.99
N GLU A 291 -16.78 -22.62 19.17
CA GLU A 291 -18.12 -22.87 19.70
C GLU A 291 -19.13 -21.87 19.12
N GLN A 292 -20.40 -22.25 19.15
CA GLN A 292 -21.49 -21.44 18.63
C GLN A 292 -21.66 -20.18 19.49
N MET A 293 -21.32 -19.02 18.99
CA MET A 293 -21.61 -17.77 19.69
C MET A 293 -23.04 -17.31 19.49
N LEU A 294 -23.67 -16.84 20.58
CA LEU A 294 -25.03 -16.29 20.58
C LEU A 294 -25.24 -15.10 19.64
N SER A 295 -24.18 -14.42 19.23
CA SER A 295 -24.22 -13.21 18.37
C SER A 295 -23.70 -13.44 16.95
N ALA A 296 -23.17 -14.61 16.61
CA ALA A 296 -22.72 -14.89 15.26
C ALA A 296 -23.93 -15.16 14.35
N THR A 297 -23.97 -14.52 13.18
CA THR A 297 -25.00 -14.78 12.17
C THR A 297 -24.86 -16.18 11.58
N GLN A 298 -23.64 -16.74 11.56
CA GLN A 298 -23.33 -18.09 11.12
C GLN A 298 -22.07 -18.63 11.80
N ASN A 299 -22.11 -19.91 12.21
CA ASN A 299 -20.88 -20.63 12.58
C ASN A 299 -20.22 -21.19 11.31
N ILE A 300 -19.04 -20.68 10.96
CA ILE A 300 -18.35 -21.05 9.74
C ILE A 300 -17.16 -21.93 10.10
N SER A 301 -17.36 -23.24 10.05
CA SER A 301 -16.30 -24.24 10.29
C SER A 301 -15.53 -24.60 9.00
N PHE A 302 -16.18 -24.53 7.85
CA PHE A 302 -15.59 -24.78 6.54
C PHE A 302 -16.09 -23.76 5.52
N ALA A 303 -15.17 -23.14 4.79
CA ALA A 303 -15.50 -22.10 3.82
C ALA A 303 -14.62 -22.23 2.58
N PRO A 304 -15.13 -22.76 1.48
CA PRO A 304 -14.50 -22.66 0.20
C PRO A 304 -14.67 -21.25 -0.37
N SER A 305 -13.61 -20.68 -0.95
CA SER A 305 -13.66 -19.38 -1.61
C SER A 305 -12.73 -19.34 -2.82
N PRO A 306 -13.03 -18.49 -3.81
CA PRO A 306 -12.20 -18.36 -5.01
C PRO A 306 -10.86 -17.70 -4.66
N ASN A 307 -9.86 -17.98 -5.51
CA ASN A 307 -8.61 -17.25 -5.57
C ASN A 307 -8.18 -17.20 -7.04
N ILE A 308 -8.61 -16.16 -7.74
CA ILE A 308 -8.43 -16.01 -9.18
C ILE A 308 -7.82 -14.63 -9.43
N GLN A 309 -6.73 -14.60 -10.19
CA GLN A 309 -6.13 -13.37 -10.68
C GLN A 309 -5.95 -13.49 -12.18
N PHE A 310 -6.32 -12.44 -12.90
CA PHE A 310 -6.22 -12.40 -14.35
C PHE A 310 -5.70 -11.05 -14.79
N GLU A 311 -4.64 -11.05 -15.58
CA GLU A 311 -4.09 -9.88 -16.24
C GLU A 311 -4.07 -10.09 -17.75
N TRP A 312 -4.52 -9.09 -18.48
CA TRP A 312 -4.49 -9.08 -19.94
C TRP A 312 -3.84 -7.80 -20.46
N TYR A 313 -2.66 -7.95 -21.03
CA TYR A 313 -1.90 -6.88 -21.68
C TYR A 313 -2.44 -6.61 -23.09
N ILE A 314 -3.52 -5.81 -23.16
CA ILE A 314 -4.25 -5.49 -24.41
C ILE A 314 -3.30 -4.77 -25.37
N ILE A 315 -2.61 -3.75 -24.89
CA ILE A 315 -1.53 -3.06 -25.60
C ILE A 315 -0.31 -3.14 -24.69
N PRO A 316 0.74 -3.90 -25.07
CA PRO A 316 1.95 -4.01 -24.28
C PRO A 316 2.45 -2.65 -23.82
N ASP A 317 2.86 -2.54 -22.56
CA ASP A 317 3.37 -1.33 -21.90
C ASP A 317 2.43 -0.12 -21.85
N LYS A 318 1.22 -0.18 -22.42
CA LYS A 318 0.29 0.96 -22.45
C LYS A 318 -1.06 0.72 -21.80
N LEU A 319 -1.63 -0.45 -22.02
CA LEU A 319 -2.98 -0.75 -21.51
C LEU A 319 -3.06 -2.21 -21.11
N HIS A 320 -3.36 -2.46 -19.84
CA HIS A 320 -3.72 -3.80 -19.38
C HIS A 320 -4.95 -3.76 -18.49
N LEU A 321 -5.70 -4.83 -18.57
CA LEU A 321 -6.83 -5.13 -17.69
C LEU A 321 -6.32 -6.06 -16.59
N HIS A 322 -6.74 -5.81 -15.37
CA HIS A 322 -6.50 -6.71 -14.25
C HIS A 322 -7.82 -7.04 -13.54
N THR A 323 -7.91 -8.26 -13.08
CA THR A 323 -9.04 -8.75 -12.29
C THR A 323 -8.51 -9.62 -11.17
N GLU A 324 -9.06 -9.44 -9.99
CA GLU A 324 -8.78 -10.24 -8.82
C GLU A 324 -10.10 -10.65 -8.16
N ILE A 325 -10.26 -11.93 -7.88
CA ILE A 325 -11.41 -12.47 -7.18
C ILE A 325 -10.87 -13.37 -6.07
N GLU A 326 -11.01 -12.93 -4.83
CA GLU A 326 -10.48 -13.65 -3.69
C GLU A 326 -11.54 -13.75 -2.58
N GLY A 327 -11.44 -14.82 -1.82
CA GLY A 327 -12.19 -14.94 -0.57
C GLY A 327 -11.29 -15.49 0.53
N SER A 328 -11.68 -15.27 1.78
CA SER A 328 -10.87 -15.67 2.92
C SER A 328 -11.66 -15.70 4.23
N ILE A 329 -11.13 -16.43 5.21
CA ILE A 329 -11.53 -16.30 6.60
C ILE A 329 -10.40 -15.68 7.40
N ALA A 330 -10.70 -14.66 8.20
CA ALA A 330 -9.75 -14.07 9.13
C ALA A 330 -9.46 -15.06 10.29
N ALA A 331 -8.21 -15.05 10.76
CA ALA A 331 -7.80 -15.95 11.85
C ALA A 331 -8.43 -15.60 13.21
N GLY A 332 -8.82 -14.35 13.43
CA GLY A 332 -9.52 -13.88 14.61
C GLY A 332 -8.71 -14.03 15.90
N THR A 333 -7.44 -13.66 15.90
CA THR A 333 -6.57 -13.71 17.06
C THR A 333 -6.76 -12.50 17.97
N ILE A 334 -6.45 -12.65 19.25
CA ILE A 334 -6.45 -11.51 20.19
C ILE A 334 -5.36 -10.50 19.81
N ASP A 335 -4.20 -10.99 19.40
CA ASP A 335 -3.11 -10.18 18.88
C ASP A 335 -3.56 -9.29 17.70
N GLU A 336 -4.26 -9.84 16.71
CA GLU A 336 -4.81 -9.08 15.57
C GLU A 336 -5.86 -8.05 16.03
N SER A 337 -6.75 -8.45 16.93
CA SER A 337 -7.77 -7.55 17.48
C SER A 337 -7.14 -6.36 18.23
N MET A 338 -6.13 -6.61 19.05
CA MET A 338 -5.41 -5.57 19.81
C MET A 338 -4.52 -4.69 18.91
N HIS A 339 -4.02 -5.21 17.79
CA HIS A 339 -3.34 -4.40 16.78
C HIS A 339 -4.32 -3.50 16.02
N PHE A 340 -5.52 -4.01 15.74
CA PHE A 340 -6.57 -3.22 15.10
C PHE A 340 -7.06 -2.09 16.01
N ASN A 341 -7.43 -2.41 17.26
CA ASN A 341 -7.78 -1.42 18.28
C ASN A 341 -7.27 -1.84 19.65
N ARG A 342 -6.20 -1.21 20.10
CA ARG A 342 -5.55 -1.49 21.40
C ARG A 342 -6.39 -1.18 22.62
N TYR A 343 -7.49 -0.46 22.45
CA TYR A 343 -8.42 -0.07 23.52
C TYR A 343 -9.58 -1.06 23.68
N PHE A 344 -9.52 -2.20 23.01
CA PHE A 344 -10.50 -3.27 23.22
C PHE A 344 -10.45 -3.79 24.66
N ASP A 345 -11.63 -4.08 25.20
CA ASP A 345 -11.77 -4.79 26.46
C ASP A 345 -11.45 -6.28 26.28
N ILE A 346 -10.31 -6.72 26.80
CA ILE A 346 -9.80 -8.08 26.59
C ILE A 346 -10.81 -9.16 27.00
N PRO A 347 -11.50 -9.09 28.18
CA PRO A 347 -12.55 -10.05 28.52
C PRO A 347 -13.63 -10.18 27.44
N THR A 348 -14.06 -9.05 26.90
CA THR A 348 -15.10 -9.05 25.85
C THR A 348 -14.59 -9.63 24.54
N ILE A 349 -13.37 -9.30 24.13
CA ILE A 349 -12.74 -9.87 22.94
C ILE A 349 -12.56 -11.39 23.13
N ALA A 350 -12.03 -11.79 24.28
CA ALA A 350 -11.79 -13.18 24.60
C ALA A 350 -13.08 -14.00 24.50
N GLY A 351 -14.21 -13.47 24.99
CA GLY A 351 -15.50 -14.12 24.88
C GLY A 351 -16.11 -14.14 23.47
N ARG A 352 -15.60 -13.35 22.52
CA ARG A 352 -16.15 -13.23 21.15
C ARG A 352 -15.17 -13.62 20.04
N ARG A 353 -13.94 -14.04 20.37
CA ARG A 353 -12.88 -14.36 19.42
C ARG A 353 -13.21 -15.48 18.43
N GLU A 354 -14.19 -16.30 18.75
CA GLU A 354 -14.61 -17.42 17.90
C GLU A 354 -15.38 -16.97 16.66
N ALA A 355 -15.92 -15.76 16.70
CA ALA A 355 -16.58 -15.17 15.56
C ALA A 355 -15.52 -14.60 14.58
N LYS A 356 -15.48 -15.17 13.41
CA LYS A 356 -14.49 -14.82 12.38
C LYS A 356 -15.17 -14.13 11.22
N THR A 357 -14.55 -13.05 10.75
CA THR A 357 -14.97 -12.45 9.50
C THR A 357 -14.68 -13.41 8.34
N TYR A 358 -15.72 -13.77 7.63
CA TYR A 358 -15.65 -14.53 6.40
C TYR A 358 -15.95 -13.63 5.21
N ILE A 359 -15.08 -13.62 4.24
CA ILE A 359 -15.23 -12.93 2.97
C ILE A 359 -15.43 -13.99 1.90
N PRO A 360 -16.69 -14.36 1.57
CA PRO A 360 -16.96 -15.36 0.53
C PRO A 360 -16.40 -14.96 -0.82
N VAL A 361 -16.43 -13.66 -1.12
CA VAL A 361 -15.95 -13.08 -2.36
C VAL A 361 -15.60 -11.62 -2.17
N ALA A 362 -14.42 -11.26 -2.65
CA ALA A 362 -14.00 -9.90 -2.93
C ALA A 362 -13.50 -9.87 -4.38
N ALA A 363 -14.16 -9.12 -5.24
CA ALA A 363 -13.85 -9.03 -6.66
C ALA A 363 -13.45 -7.61 -7.02
N ASN A 364 -12.35 -7.46 -7.75
CA ASN A 364 -11.85 -6.22 -8.30
C ASN A 364 -11.63 -6.37 -9.81
N LEU A 365 -11.95 -5.32 -10.55
CA LEU A 365 -11.68 -5.19 -11.97
C LEU A 365 -11.11 -3.80 -12.23
N GLY A 366 -10.02 -3.70 -12.95
CA GLY A 366 -9.40 -2.43 -13.25
C GLY A 366 -8.67 -2.40 -14.59
N PHE A 367 -8.35 -1.18 -14.99
CA PHE A 367 -7.57 -0.88 -16.17
C PHE A 367 -6.39 0.00 -15.81
N VAL A 368 -5.19 -0.48 -16.10
CA VAL A 368 -3.98 0.33 -16.00
C VAL A 368 -3.65 0.90 -17.36
N VAL A 369 -3.54 2.22 -17.42
CA VAL A 369 -3.23 2.99 -18.63
C VAL A 369 -1.91 3.73 -18.43
N ARG A 370 -1.00 3.63 -19.39
CA ARG A 370 0.25 4.41 -19.45
C ARG A 370 0.22 5.36 -20.64
N PRO A 371 -0.42 6.53 -20.52
CA PRO A 371 -0.49 7.50 -21.62
C PRO A 371 0.90 8.05 -21.98
N LEU A 372 1.77 8.14 -20.99
CA LEU A 372 3.17 8.55 -21.12
C LEU A 372 4.07 7.53 -20.41
N ARG A 373 5.34 7.44 -20.80
CA ARG A 373 6.32 6.58 -20.08
C ARG A 373 6.51 6.98 -18.62
N THR A 374 6.21 8.22 -18.30
CA THR A 374 6.35 8.82 -16.98
C THR A 374 5.07 8.79 -16.16
N MET A 375 3.97 8.27 -16.70
CA MET A 375 2.64 8.34 -16.08
C MET A 375 1.93 7.01 -16.15
N LEU A 376 1.47 6.54 -15.00
CA LEU A 376 0.62 5.37 -14.85
C LEU A 376 -0.67 5.78 -14.16
N ILE A 377 -1.79 5.41 -14.73
CA ILE A 377 -3.12 5.60 -14.16
C ILE A 377 -3.78 4.23 -14.03
N ASP A 378 -4.29 3.92 -12.86
CA ASP A 378 -5.10 2.73 -12.61
C ASP A 378 -6.49 3.18 -12.20
N ILE A 379 -7.52 2.67 -12.87
CA ILE A 379 -8.92 2.93 -12.58
C ILE A 379 -9.59 1.58 -12.35
N TYR A 380 -10.17 1.40 -11.20
CA TYR A 380 -10.72 0.13 -10.79
C TYR A 380 -12.00 0.27 -9.99
N GLY A 381 -12.73 -0.81 -9.92
CA GLY A 381 -13.89 -0.93 -9.07
C GLY A 381 -14.08 -2.37 -8.64
N GLY A 382 -14.84 -2.57 -7.58
CA GLY A 382 -15.02 -3.90 -7.06
C GLY A 382 -16.20 -4.03 -6.12
N TYR A 383 -16.41 -5.27 -5.72
CA TYR A 383 -17.47 -5.66 -4.80
C TYR A 383 -16.93 -6.68 -3.80
N SER A 384 -17.32 -6.56 -2.54
CA SER A 384 -16.94 -7.50 -1.49
C SER A 384 -18.15 -7.79 -0.60
N LEU A 385 -18.26 -9.05 -0.19
CA LEU A 385 -19.25 -9.52 0.77
C LEU A 385 -18.54 -9.95 2.06
N TYR A 386 -19.01 -9.45 3.19
CA TYR A 386 -18.47 -9.73 4.51
C TYR A 386 -19.53 -10.42 5.36
N LYS A 387 -19.19 -11.54 5.95
CA LYS A 387 -20.01 -12.29 6.91
C LYS A 387 -19.34 -12.22 8.28
N ASN A 388 -20.12 -12.00 9.33
CA ASN A 388 -19.61 -11.86 10.70
C ASN A 388 -18.50 -10.79 10.82
N ASP A 389 -18.58 -9.70 10.05
CA ASP A 389 -17.62 -8.60 10.19
C ASP A 389 -17.95 -7.79 11.44
N TYR A 390 -16.92 -7.24 12.07
CA TYR A 390 -17.10 -6.57 13.35
C TYR A 390 -17.25 -5.06 13.20
N THR A 391 -18.16 -4.51 14.00
CA THR A 391 -18.35 -3.10 14.27
C THR A 391 -17.89 -2.83 15.70
N MET A 392 -17.09 -1.81 15.88
CA MET A 392 -16.66 -1.39 17.21
C MET A 392 -17.81 -0.73 17.97
N LEU A 393 -18.03 -1.15 19.20
CA LEU A 393 -18.96 -0.54 20.14
C LEU A 393 -18.16 0.16 21.24
N ALA A 394 -18.26 1.48 21.34
CA ALA A 394 -17.69 2.25 22.44
C ALA A 394 -18.60 2.20 23.67
N ASP A 395 -18.13 1.57 24.75
CA ASP A 395 -18.85 1.52 26.01
C ASP A 395 -18.53 2.77 26.83
N LEU A 396 -19.57 3.57 27.08
CA LEU A 396 -19.53 4.82 27.83
C LEU A 396 -20.04 4.68 29.26
N ASN A 397 -20.39 3.46 29.69
CA ASN A 397 -20.97 3.24 31.04
C ASN A 397 -19.93 3.25 32.16
N SER A 398 -18.65 3.28 31.83
CA SER A 398 -17.53 3.41 32.76
C SER A 398 -16.82 4.73 32.58
N ASN A 399 -16.04 5.16 33.59
CA ASN A 399 -15.17 6.34 33.47
C ASN A 399 -14.03 6.15 32.44
N ILE A 400 -14.04 5.03 31.71
CA ILE A 400 -13.04 4.70 30.69
C ILE A 400 -13.79 4.27 29.45
N ILE A 401 -13.45 4.85 28.30
CA ILE A 401 -13.98 4.38 27.02
C ILE A 401 -13.29 3.06 26.69
N LYS A 402 -14.02 1.98 26.81
CA LYS A 402 -13.63 0.65 26.40
C LYS A 402 -14.33 0.28 25.09
N TYR A 403 -13.70 -0.58 24.32
CA TYR A 403 -14.30 -1.07 23.09
C TYR A 403 -14.65 -2.54 23.20
N SER A 404 -15.82 -2.85 22.72
CA SER A 404 -16.24 -4.19 22.36
C SER A 404 -16.59 -4.23 20.87
N TYR A 405 -17.04 -5.36 20.35
CA TYR A 405 -17.52 -5.43 18.99
C TYR A 405 -18.83 -6.18 18.86
N LEU A 406 -19.59 -5.80 17.84
CA LEU A 406 -20.78 -6.50 17.37
C LEU A 406 -20.49 -7.07 15.98
N LEU A 407 -21.18 -8.16 15.63
CA LEU A 407 -21.00 -8.83 14.36
C LEU A 407 -22.14 -8.48 13.42
N HIS A 408 -21.80 -8.11 12.21
CA HIS A 408 -22.74 -7.80 11.16
C HIS A 408 -22.29 -8.37 9.81
N ASP A 409 -23.26 -8.56 8.93
CA ASP A 409 -23.01 -8.90 7.55
C ASP A 409 -23.06 -7.63 6.71
N TYR A 410 -22.00 -7.36 5.95
CA TYR A 410 -21.88 -6.17 5.10
C TYR A 410 -21.66 -6.55 3.65
N GLN A 411 -22.07 -5.65 2.76
CA GLN A 411 -21.59 -5.60 1.40
C GLN A 411 -20.95 -4.26 1.13
N ARG A 412 -19.89 -4.27 0.32
CA ARG A 412 -19.14 -3.09 -0.10
C ARG A 412 -18.98 -3.08 -1.60
N GLY A 413 -19.55 -2.08 -2.28
CA GLY A 413 -19.09 -1.67 -3.60
C GLY A 413 -18.02 -0.61 -3.45
N HIS A 414 -17.08 -0.52 -4.38
CA HIS A 414 -16.14 0.58 -4.43
C HIS A 414 -15.70 0.91 -5.85
N ILE A 415 -15.34 2.16 -6.05
CA ILE A 415 -14.61 2.65 -7.21
C ILE A 415 -13.36 3.35 -6.72
N GLY A 416 -12.28 3.22 -7.45
CA GLY A 416 -11.01 3.83 -7.09
C GLY A 416 -10.20 4.25 -8.29
N ALA A 417 -9.25 5.14 -8.06
CA ALA A 417 -8.25 5.51 -9.02
C ALA A 417 -6.91 5.72 -8.34
N ALA A 418 -5.83 5.32 -9.01
CA ALA A 418 -4.47 5.59 -8.60
C ALA A 418 -3.70 6.25 -9.74
N LEU A 419 -2.84 7.20 -9.38
CA LEU A 419 -1.96 7.92 -10.29
C LEU A 419 -0.53 7.80 -9.78
N HIS A 420 0.37 7.37 -10.64
CA HIS A 420 1.79 7.49 -10.43
C HIS A 420 2.41 8.29 -11.58
N TYR A 421 2.98 9.43 -11.26
CA TYR A 421 3.65 10.29 -12.22
C TYR A 421 5.06 10.58 -11.72
N HIS A 422 6.05 10.35 -12.59
CA HIS A 422 7.42 10.75 -12.31
C HIS A 422 7.99 11.53 -13.51
N TYR A 423 8.61 12.63 -13.23
CA TYR A 423 9.28 13.42 -14.24
C TYR A 423 10.77 13.45 -13.95
N ARG A 424 11.52 12.66 -14.69
CA ARG A 424 12.95 12.42 -14.46
C ARG A 424 13.15 12.04 -12.98
N ASP A 425 14.25 12.48 -12.38
CA ASP A 425 14.50 12.33 -10.93
C ASP A 425 14.06 13.57 -10.14
N ILE A 426 13.25 14.47 -10.76
CA ILE A 426 12.91 15.78 -10.18
C ILE A 426 11.60 15.73 -9.45
N VAL A 427 10.55 15.16 -10.04
CA VAL A 427 9.20 15.15 -9.45
C VAL A 427 8.64 13.74 -9.44
N ASN A 428 8.15 13.31 -8.28
CA ASN A 428 7.44 12.07 -8.11
C ASN A 428 6.10 12.35 -7.42
N VAL A 429 5.00 11.98 -8.07
CA VAL A 429 3.65 12.15 -7.55
C VAL A 429 2.98 10.79 -7.47
N LYS A 430 2.46 10.45 -6.30
CA LYS A 430 1.62 9.28 -6.08
C LYS A 430 0.32 9.75 -5.46
N ALA A 431 -0.79 9.47 -6.12
CA ALA A 431 -2.12 9.77 -5.61
C ALA A 431 -3.00 8.53 -5.74
N ASN A 432 -3.83 8.28 -4.77
CA ASN A 432 -4.89 7.29 -4.85
C ASN A 432 -6.11 7.75 -4.07
N GLY A 433 -7.26 7.30 -4.48
CA GLY A 433 -8.50 7.59 -3.78
C GLY A 433 -9.57 6.58 -4.11
N HIS A 434 -10.47 6.40 -3.17
CA HIS A 434 -11.58 5.46 -3.26
C HIS A 434 -12.87 6.11 -2.83
N TYR A 435 -13.95 5.66 -3.41
CA TYR A 435 -15.29 5.92 -2.94
C TYR A 435 -16.00 4.58 -2.68
N TYR A 436 -16.63 4.44 -1.50
CA TYR A 436 -17.22 3.21 -1.01
C TYR A 436 -18.73 3.33 -0.88
N PHE A 437 -19.42 2.28 -1.30
CA PHE A 437 -20.86 2.07 -1.15
C PHE A 437 -21.06 0.94 -0.16
N TRP A 438 -21.36 1.28 1.07
CA TRP A 438 -21.57 0.32 2.14
C TRP A 438 -23.06 0.00 2.33
N LYS A 439 -23.38 -1.25 2.57
CA LYS A 439 -24.72 -1.66 2.96
C LYS A 439 -24.65 -2.75 4.02
N ASN A 440 -25.36 -2.56 5.14
CA ASN A 440 -25.60 -3.60 6.12
C ASN A 440 -26.66 -4.57 5.58
N LEU A 441 -26.44 -5.87 5.75
CA LEU A 441 -27.35 -6.92 5.29
C LEU A 441 -28.23 -7.47 6.42
N SER A 442 -27.83 -7.26 7.67
CA SER A 442 -28.50 -7.85 8.81
C SER A 442 -29.77 -7.11 9.23
N GLU A 443 -29.85 -5.78 9.03
CA GLU A 443 -31.02 -4.95 9.37
C GLU A 443 -30.85 -3.54 8.77
N ASN A 444 -31.81 -2.61 9.01
CA ASN A 444 -31.68 -1.18 8.68
C ASN A 444 -30.75 -0.44 9.66
N ILE A 445 -29.63 -1.04 10.00
CA ILE A 445 -28.62 -0.47 10.88
C ILE A 445 -27.58 0.25 10.02
N PRO A 446 -27.13 1.46 10.39
CA PRO A 446 -26.06 2.13 9.71
C PRO A 446 -24.78 1.28 9.69
N VAL A 447 -23.90 1.58 8.74
CA VAL A 447 -22.57 0.98 8.73
C VAL A 447 -21.64 1.90 9.54
N TYR A 448 -21.05 1.34 10.60
CA TYR A 448 -20.22 2.08 11.54
C TYR A 448 -18.73 1.92 11.21
N ASP A 449 -17.92 2.86 11.69
CA ASP A 449 -16.46 2.90 11.60
C ASP A 449 -15.88 2.83 10.17
N ARG A 450 -16.73 3.00 9.16
CA ARG A 450 -16.36 2.89 7.75
C ARG A 450 -16.55 4.23 7.04
N PRO A 451 -15.50 4.83 6.47
CA PRO A 451 -15.63 6.03 5.67
C PRO A 451 -16.26 5.72 4.31
N ASN A 452 -16.95 6.71 3.73
CA ASN A 452 -17.48 6.59 2.38
C ASN A 452 -16.43 6.92 1.30
N TRP A 453 -15.33 7.56 1.67
CA TRP A 453 -14.23 7.86 0.76
C TRP A 453 -12.92 8.03 1.52
N ASP A 454 -11.83 7.77 0.84
CA ASP A 454 -10.49 8.13 1.26
C ASP A 454 -9.65 8.63 0.08
N ALA A 455 -8.60 9.39 0.37
CA ALA A 455 -7.63 9.82 -0.61
C ALA A 455 -6.26 10.01 0.04
N ASN A 456 -5.21 9.61 -0.67
CA ASN A 456 -3.83 9.83 -0.27
C ASN A 456 -3.10 10.53 -1.42
N LEU A 457 -2.26 11.50 -1.08
CA LEU A 457 -1.43 12.22 -2.03
C LEU A 457 -0.03 12.37 -1.46
N ARG A 458 0.95 11.82 -2.15
CA ARG A 458 2.36 12.06 -1.91
C ARG A 458 2.98 12.79 -3.09
N VAL A 459 3.61 13.91 -2.82
CA VAL A 459 4.38 14.68 -3.79
C VAL A 459 5.81 14.81 -3.27
N GLU A 460 6.77 14.49 -4.11
CA GLU A 460 8.19 14.60 -3.79
C GLU A 460 8.89 15.37 -4.91
N VAL A 461 9.70 16.35 -4.54
CA VAL A 461 10.46 17.20 -5.45
C VAL A 461 11.93 17.17 -5.05
N ASN A 462 12.77 16.67 -5.93
CA ASN A 462 14.22 16.65 -5.76
C ASN A 462 14.84 17.87 -6.43
N ILE A 463 15.40 18.76 -5.61
CA ILE A 463 16.09 19.97 -6.07
C ILE A 463 17.58 19.67 -6.03
N ASP A 464 18.21 19.70 -7.18
CA ASP A 464 19.56 19.20 -7.36
C ASP A 464 19.68 17.72 -6.93
N GLN A 465 20.85 17.23 -6.63
CA GLN A 465 21.07 15.87 -6.13
C GLN A 465 21.13 15.80 -4.60
N LYS A 466 20.80 16.88 -3.91
CA LYS A 466 21.00 17.01 -2.47
C LYS A 466 19.75 17.29 -1.68
N TRP A 467 18.79 18.00 -2.25
CA TRP A 467 17.57 18.39 -1.56
C TRP A 467 16.38 17.60 -2.08
N SER A 468 15.62 17.02 -1.17
CA SER A 468 14.30 16.46 -1.42
C SER A 468 13.29 17.13 -0.52
N ILE A 469 12.20 17.62 -1.10
CA ILE A 469 11.06 18.18 -0.36
C ILE A 469 9.86 17.29 -0.70
N TYR A 470 9.14 16.86 0.31
CA TYR A 470 7.97 16.02 0.11
C TYR A 470 6.78 16.49 0.93
N SER A 471 5.60 16.18 0.44
CA SER A 471 4.35 16.28 1.18
C SER A 471 3.64 14.93 1.13
N ASP A 472 3.13 14.49 2.27
CA ASP A 472 2.41 13.23 2.41
C ASP A 472 1.08 13.52 3.11
N ASN A 473 -0.02 13.37 2.37
CA ASN A 473 -1.33 13.84 2.80
C ASN A 473 -2.33 12.70 2.80
N ARG A 474 -3.09 12.56 3.88
CA ARG A 474 -4.16 11.60 4.04
C ARG A 474 -5.46 12.31 4.35
N LEU A 475 -6.47 11.99 3.55
CA LEU A 475 -7.83 12.47 3.71
C LEU A 475 -8.78 11.28 3.85
N GLU A 476 -9.74 11.36 4.77
CA GLU A 476 -10.70 10.29 4.97
C GLU A 476 -12.06 10.88 5.35
N GLY A 477 -13.12 10.39 4.75
CA GLY A 477 -14.48 10.85 4.97
C GLY A 477 -14.95 10.67 6.43
N ALA A 478 -15.98 11.40 6.79
CA ALA A 478 -16.62 11.25 8.08
C ALA A 478 -17.20 9.84 8.25
N ARG A 479 -17.18 9.32 9.49
CA ARG A 479 -17.66 8.00 9.88
C ARG A 479 -18.72 8.12 10.97
N LEU A 480 -19.55 7.09 11.12
CA LEU A 480 -20.39 6.93 12.30
C LEU A 480 -19.68 6.02 13.30
N ALA A 481 -19.65 6.40 14.56
CA ALA A 481 -19.21 5.56 15.65
C ALA A 481 -20.45 5.04 16.40
N TYR A 482 -20.44 3.76 16.73
CA TYR A 482 -21.48 3.15 17.53
C TYR A 482 -21.09 3.25 19.01
N THR A 483 -21.96 3.87 19.83
CA THR A 483 -21.75 3.98 21.28
C THR A 483 -22.92 3.40 22.05
N THR A 484 -22.73 3.12 23.33
CA THR A 484 -23.81 2.60 24.20
C THR A 484 -24.92 3.61 24.47
N LEU A 485 -24.73 4.90 24.17
CA LEU A 485 -25.73 5.94 24.39
C LEU A 485 -26.45 6.35 23.11
N GLN A 486 -25.70 6.65 22.07
CA GLN A 486 -26.22 7.11 20.77
C GLN A 486 -25.16 6.97 19.68
N ASP A 487 -25.59 7.06 18.43
CA ASP A 487 -24.68 7.12 17.30
C ASP A 487 -23.97 8.48 17.24
N GLU A 488 -22.67 8.48 17.09
CA GLU A 488 -21.87 9.69 17.03
C GLU A 488 -21.16 9.82 15.68
N LYS A 489 -21.19 11.02 15.12
CA LYS A 489 -20.51 11.31 13.86
C LYS A 489 -19.07 11.75 14.11
N LEU A 490 -18.12 10.93 13.74
CA LEU A 490 -16.71 11.28 13.68
C LEU A 490 -16.45 12.17 12.45
N ARG A 491 -15.76 13.27 12.68
CA ARG A 491 -15.45 14.23 11.60
C ARG A 491 -14.45 13.66 10.59
N THR A 492 -14.39 14.27 9.44
CA THR A 492 -13.43 13.99 8.39
C THR A 492 -12.00 14.11 8.90
N THR A 493 -11.19 13.10 8.64
CA THR A 493 -9.74 13.10 8.90
C THR A 493 -9.04 13.91 7.81
N ILE A 494 -8.20 14.85 8.20
CA ILE A 494 -7.31 15.61 7.31
C ILE A 494 -5.94 15.63 7.98
N ASP A 495 -5.04 14.83 7.47
CA ASP A 495 -3.65 14.72 7.97
C ASP A 495 -2.70 15.16 6.85
N LEU A 496 -2.12 16.34 7.02
CA LEU A 496 -1.23 16.94 6.06
C LEU A 496 0.17 17.05 6.65
N ASN A 497 1.13 16.45 5.97
CA ASN A 497 2.52 16.37 6.41
C ASN A 497 3.44 16.92 5.32
N ILE A 498 4.48 17.62 5.74
CA ILE A 498 5.53 18.13 4.86
C ILE A 498 6.89 17.81 5.45
N GLY A 499 7.85 17.49 4.61
CA GLY A 499 9.21 17.24 5.04
C GLY A 499 10.23 17.72 4.02
N ALA A 500 11.43 17.92 4.51
CA ALA A 500 12.60 18.23 3.68
C ALA A 500 13.77 17.39 4.14
N GLU A 501 14.52 16.89 3.18
CA GLU A 501 15.72 16.08 3.37
C GLU A 501 16.92 16.76 2.67
N TYR A 502 18.07 16.64 3.27
CA TYR A 502 19.32 17.13 2.70
C TYR A 502 20.42 16.10 2.80
N ASP A 503 20.95 15.70 1.65
CA ASP A 503 22.09 14.80 1.55
C ASP A 503 23.40 15.57 1.77
N ILE A 504 23.96 15.49 2.99
CA ILE A 504 25.26 16.07 3.33
C ILE A 504 26.34 15.40 2.48
N ASN A 505 26.28 14.08 2.41
CA ASN A 505 27.12 13.25 1.55
C ASN A 505 26.42 11.89 1.31
N ARG A 506 27.07 10.98 0.59
CA ARG A 506 26.52 9.65 0.26
C ARG A 506 26.19 8.75 1.47
N TRP A 507 26.65 9.09 2.65
CA TRP A 507 26.49 8.29 3.87
C TRP A 507 25.55 8.95 4.88
N LEU A 508 25.41 10.26 4.82
CA LEU A 508 24.69 11.04 5.82
C LEU A 508 23.67 11.96 5.15
N ASN A 509 22.42 11.75 5.52
CA ASN A 509 21.27 12.58 5.19
C ASN A 509 20.68 13.14 6.49
N VAL A 510 20.24 14.38 6.47
CA VAL A 510 19.49 15.00 7.57
C VAL A 510 18.13 15.42 7.07
N TYR A 511 17.13 15.36 7.94
CA TYR A 511 15.78 15.71 7.56
C TYR A 511 15.01 16.43 8.67
N LEU A 512 14.00 17.18 8.24
CA LEU A 512 13.01 17.81 9.06
C LEU A 512 11.63 17.46 8.53
N GLN A 513 10.74 17.02 9.41
CA GLN A 513 9.34 16.72 9.08
C GLN A 513 8.42 17.50 9.99
N LEU A 514 7.39 18.10 9.44
CA LEU A 514 6.28 18.73 10.13
C LEU A 514 5.03 17.91 9.85
N GLY A 515 4.54 17.22 10.86
CA GLY A 515 3.35 16.39 10.77
C GLY A 515 2.11 17.14 11.22
N ASN A 516 0.98 16.84 10.58
CA ASN A 516 -0.32 17.44 10.86
C ASN A 516 -0.25 18.97 11.04
N TYR A 517 0.35 19.66 10.04
CA TYR A 517 0.65 21.09 10.17
C TYR A 517 -0.62 21.97 10.28
N LEU A 518 -1.80 21.44 10.00
CA LEU A 518 -3.08 22.11 10.28
C LEU A 518 -3.49 22.05 11.75
N HIS A 519 -2.72 21.38 12.59
CA HIS A 519 -2.99 21.19 14.02
C HIS A 519 -4.39 20.60 14.29
N ARG A 520 -4.89 19.73 13.42
CA ARG A 520 -6.20 19.09 13.60
C ARG A 520 -6.06 17.87 14.49
N LYS A 521 -6.97 17.73 15.44
CA LYS A 521 -7.17 16.47 16.16
C LYS A 521 -8.10 15.60 15.30
N ASN A 522 -7.55 14.66 14.58
CA ASN A 522 -8.31 13.75 13.74
C ASN A 522 -8.77 12.55 14.57
N PRO A 523 -10.04 12.15 14.50
CA PRO A 523 -10.54 11.01 15.27
C PRO A 523 -9.97 9.70 14.72
N ILE A 524 -9.28 8.94 15.56
CA ILE A 524 -8.90 7.56 15.27
C ILE A 524 -10.09 6.67 15.57
N TYR A 525 -10.61 6.80 16.80
CA TYR A 525 -11.80 6.16 17.31
C TYR A 525 -12.61 7.19 18.09
N TYR A 526 -13.82 6.87 18.48
CA TYR A 526 -14.60 7.71 19.38
C TYR A 526 -13.83 7.95 20.69
N GLY A 527 -13.62 9.21 21.05
CA GLY A 527 -12.84 9.58 22.24
C GLY A 527 -11.31 9.53 22.09
N TYR A 528 -10.79 9.02 20.98
CA TYR A 528 -9.35 8.92 20.72
C TYR A 528 -8.98 9.64 19.44
N ASP A 529 -8.30 10.77 19.59
CA ASP A 529 -7.84 11.61 18.49
C ASP A 529 -6.34 11.43 18.21
N THR A 530 -5.95 11.75 16.99
CA THR A 530 -4.53 11.85 16.62
C THR A 530 -3.89 13.04 17.32
N GLN A 531 -2.59 13.05 17.29
CA GLN A 531 -1.74 14.15 17.65
C GLN A 531 -2.05 15.40 16.79
N GLY A 532 -1.95 16.57 17.39
CA GLY A 532 -1.92 17.85 16.68
C GLY A 532 -0.62 18.05 15.90
N CYS A 533 -0.31 19.29 15.56
CA CYS A 533 0.93 19.63 14.86
C CYS A 533 2.15 19.19 15.66
N HIS A 534 3.06 18.52 15.01
CA HIS A 534 4.31 18.05 15.59
C HIS A 534 5.45 18.14 14.57
N PHE A 535 6.65 18.27 15.06
CA PHE A 535 7.84 18.22 14.20
C PHE A 535 8.78 17.09 14.63
N LEU A 536 9.55 16.61 13.68
CA LEU A 536 10.57 15.60 13.85
C LEU A 536 11.81 16.00 13.06
N ALA A 537 12.96 16.10 13.74
CA ALA A 537 14.25 16.33 13.12
C ALA A 537 15.14 15.11 13.29
N GLY A 538 15.75 14.68 12.23
CA GLY A 538 16.51 13.43 12.25
C GLY A 538 17.65 13.36 11.26
N MET A 539 18.34 12.22 11.35
CA MET A 539 19.43 11.87 10.43
C MET A 539 19.31 10.41 10.00
N LYS A 540 19.68 10.17 8.76
CA LYS A 540 19.86 8.82 8.18
C LYS A 540 21.36 8.64 7.93
N TYR A 541 21.96 7.63 8.50
CA TYR A 541 23.34 7.26 8.30
C TYR A 541 23.43 5.85 7.74
N VAL A 542 24.18 5.73 6.65
CA VAL A 542 24.39 4.46 5.94
C VAL A 542 25.88 4.14 6.00
N PHE A 543 26.27 2.93 6.41
CA PHE A 543 27.67 2.56 6.63
C PHE A 543 28.00 1.14 6.17
#